data_fa0a0b2f794651bdf105f2f6a4c3f2e1
#
_entry.id   fa0a0b2f794651bdf105f2f6a4c3f2e1
#
_cell.length_a   1.000
_cell.length_b   1.000
_cell.length_c   1.000
_cell.angle_alpha   90.00
_cell.angle_beta   90.00
_cell.angle_gamma   90.00
#
_symmetry.space_group_name_H-M   'P 1'
#
loop_
_entity.id
_entity.type
_entity.pdbx_description
1 polymer ?
#
loop_
_entity_poly.entity_id
_entity_poly.type
_entity_poly.pdbx_seq_one_letter_code
_entity_poly.pdbx_strand_id
1 'polypeptide(L)'
;MPSESLRVTEQQLLAKYKIVPSLKIPLRATDEHLKLVVRILAAFDGQALRQQGVVAAIAEFTRCYEQFARQLPTEVSVGVVRLRIACAAGCSHCCVTPVTVISSEALTIAAYIGDTFSGVQMAALAERFAAYRLPVDPQGTPGSLCPLNENGLCSVYEVRPFNCRRFHSLDVRACERYFREGILPSERMEEPNRADRFGFFWQSADVAFMALGLETSDLDFIPALLIALSEPDAASRLLDGEALFCGAIHPES
;
A
#
# COMPACT_ATOMS: atom_id res chain seq x y z
N MET A 1 9.16 -5.80 30.51
CA MET A 1 10.10 -4.67 30.41
C MET A 1 10.99 -4.94 29.21
N PRO A 2 11.00 -4.09 28.16
CA PRO A 2 12.00 -4.23 27.09
C PRO A 2 13.37 -3.95 27.70
N SER A 3 14.37 -4.75 27.37
CA SER A 3 15.72 -4.62 27.89
C SER A 3 16.32 -3.26 27.49
N GLU A 4 17.16 -2.70 28.34
CA GLU A 4 17.86 -1.43 28.11
C GLU A 4 18.66 -1.41 26.78
N SER A 5 19.11 -2.57 26.31
CA SER A 5 19.79 -2.75 25.02
C SER A 5 18.89 -2.49 23.78
N LEU A 6 17.59 -2.80 23.85
CA LEU A 6 16.64 -2.50 22.78
C LEU A 6 16.42 -0.98 22.63
N ARG A 7 16.33 -0.25 23.74
CA ARG A 7 16.18 1.21 23.73
C ARG A 7 17.40 1.92 23.15
N VAL A 8 18.61 1.45 23.42
CA VAL A 8 19.84 2.02 22.84
C VAL A 8 19.87 1.80 21.35
N THR A 9 19.50 0.63 20.86
CA THR A 9 19.43 0.31 19.42
C THR A 9 18.37 1.15 18.72
N GLU A 10 17.20 1.33 19.32
CA GLU A 10 16.13 2.20 18.78
C GLU A 10 16.61 3.65 18.65
N GLN A 11 17.25 4.19 19.68
CA GLN A 11 17.79 5.57 19.69
C GLN A 11 18.91 5.73 18.65
N GLN A 12 19.79 4.74 18.51
CA GLN A 12 20.87 4.76 17.50
C GLN A 12 20.30 4.77 16.10
N LEU A 13 19.24 3.98 15.84
CA LEU A 13 18.58 3.92 14.55
C LEU A 13 17.89 5.25 14.21
N LEU A 14 17.14 5.81 15.14
CA LEU A 14 16.51 7.13 14.95
C LEU A 14 17.55 8.22 14.69
N ALA A 15 18.69 8.20 15.43
CA ALA A 15 19.78 9.14 15.22
C ALA A 15 20.45 8.97 13.85
N LYS A 16 20.66 7.73 13.40
CA LYS A 16 21.21 7.42 12.06
C LYS A 16 20.39 8.07 10.95
N TYR A 17 19.08 8.00 11.07
CA TYR A 17 18.14 8.54 10.08
C TYR A 17 17.68 9.97 10.40
N LYS A 18 18.33 10.65 11.35
CA LYS A 18 18.04 12.04 11.76
C LYS A 18 16.57 12.28 12.14
N ILE A 19 15.90 11.26 12.63
CA ILE A 19 14.53 11.38 13.13
C ILE A 19 14.61 11.92 14.54
N VAL A 20 14.17 13.17 14.71
CA VAL A 20 14.09 13.82 16.02
C VAL A 20 12.67 13.67 16.52
N PRO A 21 12.45 13.10 17.73
CA PRO A 21 11.11 12.95 18.30
C PRO A 21 10.33 14.26 18.47
N SER A 22 11.04 15.41 18.43
CA SER A 22 10.48 16.77 18.52
C SER A 22 10.18 17.42 17.17
N LEU A 23 10.49 16.77 16.03
CA LEU A 23 9.99 17.26 14.76
C LEU A 23 8.48 17.34 14.87
N LYS A 24 7.92 18.52 14.57
CA LYS A 24 6.49 18.80 14.50
C LYS A 24 5.81 17.90 13.45
N ILE A 25 5.81 16.61 13.73
CA ILE A 25 4.84 15.71 13.13
C ILE A 25 3.52 16.21 13.70
N PRO A 26 2.54 16.64 12.88
CA PRO A 26 1.29 17.24 13.38
C PRO A 26 0.47 16.28 14.24
N LEU A 27 0.93 15.08 14.44
CA LEU A 27 0.36 14.07 15.31
C LEU A 27 1.21 13.95 16.58
N ARG A 28 0.52 13.78 17.67
CA ARG A 28 1.13 13.30 18.92
C ARG A 28 1.87 12.02 18.55
N ALA A 29 3.19 12.13 18.31
CA ALA A 29 4.04 10.98 18.10
C ALA A 29 3.95 10.12 19.35
N THR A 30 3.04 9.17 19.34
CA THR A 30 2.92 8.20 20.42
C THR A 30 4.11 7.25 20.31
N ASP A 31 4.50 6.64 21.41
CA ASP A 31 5.54 5.58 21.40
C ASP A 31 5.26 4.49 20.36
N GLU A 32 3.99 4.27 20.03
CA GLU A 32 3.57 3.30 19.02
C GLU A 32 3.98 3.69 17.59
N HIS A 33 3.86 4.99 17.22
CA HIS A 33 4.35 5.49 15.92
C HIS A 33 5.86 5.30 15.78
N LEU A 34 6.61 5.73 16.82
CA LEU A 34 8.06 5.59 16.80
C LEU A 34 8.51 4.13 16.73
N LYS A 35 7.84 3.23 17.43
CA LYS A 35 8.10 1.79 17.34
C LYS A 35 7.88 1.24 15.92
N LEU A 36 6.83 1.67 15.25
CA LEU A 36 6.57 1.25 13.88
C LEU A 36 7.64 1.81 12.92
N VAL A 37 7.98 3.09 13.05
CA VAL A 37 9.08 3.71 12.29
C VAL A 37 10.38 2.93 12.47
N VAL A 38 10.78 2.67 13.72
CA VAL A 38 12.00 1.92 14.04
C VAL A 38 12.00 0.53 13.41
N ARG A 39 10.86 -0.17 13.43
CA ARG A 39 10.74 -1.51 12.81
C ARG A 39 10.93 -1.48 11.31
N ILE A 40 10.35 -0.50 10.62
CA ILE A 40 10.51 -0.33 9.17
C ILE A 40 11.98 -0.03 8.84
N LEU A 41 12.60 0.90 9.57
CA LEU A 41 14.01 1.25 9.38
C LEU A 41 14.96 0.08 9.68
N ALA A 42 14.67 -0.70 10.72
CA ALA A 42 15.47 -1.88 11.08
C ALA A 42 15.36 -2.97 10.01
N ALA A 43 14.18 -3.16 9.42
CA ALA A 43 13.99 -4.11 8.33
C ALA A 43 14.82 -3.72 7.09
N PHE A 44 14.87 -2.43 6.77
CA PHE A 44 15.73 -1.91 5.70
C PHE A 44 17.21 -2.15 5.99
N ASP A 45 17.68 -1.76 7.17
CA ASP A 45 19.09 -1.85 7.58
C ASP A 45 19.59 -3.29 7.75
N GLY A 46 18.68 -4.22 8.00
CA GLY A 46 19.01 -5.64 8.10
C GLY A 46 19.41 -6.31 6.78
N GLN A 47 19.31 -5.59 5.66
CA GLN A 47 19.63 -6.14 4.35
C GLN A 47 21.01 -5.69 3.86
N ALA A 48 21.70 -6.57 3.13
CA ALA A 48 23.02 -6.26 2.56
C ALA A 48 22.93 -5.29 1.38
N LEU A 49 21.85 -5.37 0.60
CA LEU A 49 21.61 -4.53 -0.56
C LEU A 49 20.47 -3.54 -0.29
N ARG A 50 20.64 -2.27 -0.66
CA ARG A 50 19.62 -1.23 -0.47
C ARG A 50 18.29 -1.58 -1.13
N GLN A 51 18.30 -2.19 -2.31
CA GLN A 51 17.10 -2.65 -3.01
C GLN A 51 16.31 -3.68 -2.21
N GLN A 52 17.00 -4.66 -1.62
CA GLN A 52 16.38 -5.65 -0.72
C GLN A 52 15.85 -4.96 0.55
N GLY A 53 16.52 -3.89 1.00
CA GLY A 53 16.07 -3.06 2.11
C GLY A 53 14.72 -2.41 1.85
N VAL A 54 14.46 -1.90 0.65
CA VAL A 54 13.15 -1.34 0.26
C VAL A 54 12.05 -2.40 0.39
N VAL A 55 12.27 -3.58 -0.21
CA VAL A 55 11.31 -4.69 -0.15
C VAL A 55 11.06 -5.13 1.29
N ALA A 56 12.12 -5.25 2.11
CA ALA A 56 12.01 -5.64 3.50
C ALA A 56 11.24 -4.59 4.34
N ALA A 57 11.46 -3.30 4.09
CA ALA A 57 10.75 -2.21 4.77
C ALA A 57 9.25 -2.24 4.47
N ILE A 58 8.86 -2.41 3.20
CA ILE A 58 7.45 -2.56 2.79
C ILE A 58 6.84 -3.83 3.37
N ALA A 59 7.55 -4.95 3.35
CA ALA A 59 7.08 -6.21 3.92
C ALA A 59 6.83 -6.08 5.43
N GLU A 60 7.73 -5.41 6.17
CA GLU A 60 7.57 -5.19 7.61
C GLU A 60 6.39 -4.27 7.91
N PHE A 61 6.25 -3.18 7.16
CA PHE A 61 5.09 -2.30 7.26
C PHE A 61 3.77 -3.05 7.03
N THR A 62 3.69 -3.80 5.93
CA THR A 62 2.52 -4.62 5.60
C THR A 62 2.21 -5.64 6.70
N ARG A 63 3.23 -6.33 7.22
CA ARG A 63 3.08 -7.30 8.30
C ARG A 63 2.53 -6.69 9.57
N CYS A 64 3.01 -5.50 9.94
CA CYS A 64 2.52 -4.77 11.11
C CYS A 64 1.05 -4.40 10.95
N TYR A 65 0.67 -3.88 9.78
CA TYR A 65 -0.71 -3.53 9.50
C TYR A 65 -1.63 -4.74 9.51
N GLU A 66 -1.25 -5.84 8.85
CA GLU A 66 -2.08 -7.06 8.82
C GLU A 66 -2.24 -7.69 10.21
N GLN A 67 -1.16 -7.70 11.01
CA GLN A 67 -1.24 -8.18 12.39
C GLN A 67 -2.25 -7.36 13.20
N PHE A 68 -2.25 -6.05 13.01
CA PHE A 68 -3.23 -5.17 13.62
C PHE A 68 -4.64 -5.41 13.07
N ALA A 69 -4.80 -5.48 11.74
CA ALA A 69 -6.10 -5.66 11.08
C ALA A 69 -6.80 -6.96 11.49
N ARG A 70 -6.04 -8.02 11.79
CA ARG A 70 -6.58 -9.29 12.32
C ARG A 70 -7.19 -9.18 13.72
N GLN A 71 -6.79 -8.17 14.49
CA GLN A 71 -7.33 -7.93 15.84
C GLN A 71 -8.59 -7.07 15.81
N LEU A 72 -8.90 -6.45 14.66
CA LEU A 72 -10.11 -5.65 14.52
C LEU A 72 -11.34 -6.54 14.38
N PRO A 73 -12.47 -6.14 14.98
CA PRO A 73 -13.69 -6.91 14.88
C PRO A 73 -14.15 -7.01 13.42
N THR A 74 -14.71 -8.16 13.07
CA THR A 74 -15.35 -8.39 11.77
C THR A 74 -16.79 -7.88 11.71
N GLU A 75 -17.32 -7.47 12.85
CA GLU A 75 -18.66 -6.89 13.00
C GLU A 75 -18.53 -5.49 13.61
N VAL A 76 -19.28 -4.56 13.06
CA VAL A 76 -19.32 -3.16 13.49
C VAL A 76 -20.72 -2.80 13.88
N SER A 77 -20.87 -2.08 14.99
CA SER A 77 -22.16 -1.55 15.42
C SER A 77 -22.32 -0.12 14.88
N VAL A 78 -23.34 0.09 14.05
CA VAL A 78 -23.75 1.41 13.59
C VAL A 78 -25.11 1.70 14.23
N GLY A 79 -25.13 2.44 15.33
CA GLY A 79 -26.29 2.60 16.17
C GLY A 79 -26.73 1.24 16.75
N VAL A 80 -27.96 0.83 16.45
CA VAL A 80 -28.54 -0.47 16.89
C VAL A 80 -28.29 -1.61 15.89
N VAL A 81 -27.71 -1.32 14.74
CA VAL A 81 -27.50 -2.30 13.67
C VAL A 81 -26.08 -2.87 13.77
N ARG A 82 -25.97 -4.19 13.72
CA ARG A 82 -24.67 -4.87 13.56
C ARG A 82 -24.45 -5.18 12.08
N LEU A 83 -23.36 -4.67 11.55
CA LEU A 83 -22.93 -4.89 10.17
C LEU A 83 -21.66 -5.74 10.16
N ARG A 84 -21.57 -6.66 9.23
CA ARG A 84 -20.36 -7.48 9.02
C ARG A 84 -19.59 -6.94 7.84
N ILE A 85 -18.25 -7.10 7.89
CA ILE A 85 -17.42 -6.85 6.73
C ILE A 85 -17.86 -7.82 5.63
N ALA A 86 -18.25 -7.24 4.47
CA ALA A 86 -18.77 -7.98 3.32
C ALA A 86 -17.66 -8.53 2.42
N CYS A 87 -16.42 -8.05 2.58
CA CYS A 87 -15.28 -8.51 1.79
C CYS A 87 -14.91 -9.95 2.14
N ALA A 88 -14.76 -10.78 1.10
CA ALA A 88 -14.38 -12.19 1.21
C ALA A 88 -13.37 -12.54 0.11
N ALA A 89 -12.73 -13.71 0.22
CA ALA A 89 -11.88 -14.23 -0.82
C ALA A 89 -12.67 -14.39 -2.13
N GLY A 90 -12.11 -13.96 -3.26
CA GLY A 90 -12.76 -13.95 -4.55
C GLY A 90 -13.66 -12.72 -4.81
N CYS A 91 -13.83 -11.83 -3.84
CA CYS A 91 -14.50 -10.55 -4.07
C CYS A 91 -13.55 -9.61 -4.84
N SER A 92 -13.99 -9.13 -6.00
CA SER A 92 -13.19 -8.28 -6.89
C SER A 92 -13.89 -7.00 -7.34
N HIS A 93 -15.01 -6.64 -6.71
CA HIS A 93 -15.78 -5.45 -7.11
C HIS A 93 -14.99 -4.14 -7.02
N CYS A 94 -14.07 -4.02 -6.08
CA CYS A 94 -13.19 -2.85 -5.95
C CYS A 94 -11.98 -2.87 -6.91
N CYS A 95 -11.75 -3.95 -7.66
CA CYS A 95 -10.64 -4.02 -8.62
C CYS A 95 -10.83 -3.13 -9.87
N VAL A 96 -11.91 -2.39 -9.97
CA VAL A 96 -12.13 -1.35 -10.99
C VAL A 96 -11.88 0.07 -10.45
N THR A 97 -11.64 0.18 -9.14
CA THR A 97 -11.38 1.47 -8.49
C THR A 97 -9.94 1.91 -8.76
N PRO A 98 -9.70 3.19 -9.10
CA PRO A 98 -8.36 3.74 -9.13
C PRO A 98 -7.67 3.52 -7.78
N VAL A 99 -6.43 3.11 -7.82
CA VAL A 99 -5.61 2.88 -6.62
C VAL A 99 -4.33 3.66 -6.75
N THR A 100 -3.96 4.40 -5.72
CA THR A 100 -2.65 5.03 -5.61
C THR A 100 -1.70 4.15 -4.80
N VAL A 101 -0.42 4.26 -5.11
CA VAL A 101 0.70 3.58 -4.44
C VAL A 101 1.84 4.57 -4.26
N ILE A 102 2.77 4.28 -3.37
CA ILE A 102 4.08 4.93 -3.36
C ILE A 102 5.08 4.14 -4.22
N SER A 103 6.17 4.79 -4.63
CA SER A 103 7.20 4.20 -5.48
C SER A 103 7.75 2.87 -4.95
N SER A 104 7.97 2.78 -3.64
CA SER A 104 8.47 1.56 -2.98
C SER A 104 7.49 0.38 -3.03
N GLU A 105 6.18 0.62 -3.02
CA GLU A 105 5.18 -0.44 -3.24
C GLU A 105 5.23 -0.96 -4.68
N ALA A 106 5.28 -0.05 -5.67
CA ALA A 106 5.38 -0.43 -7.07
C ALA A 106 6.63 -1.29 -7.34
N LEU A 107 7.78 -0.90 -6.78
CA LEU A 107 9.04 -1.66 -6.87
C LEU A 107 8.94 -3.03 -6.20
N THR A 108 8.31 -3.12 -5.03
CA THR A 108 8.11 -4.39 -4.31
C THR A 108 7.23 -5.35 -5.11
N ILE A 109 6.15 -4.84 -5.72
CA ILE A 109 5.26 -5.64 -6.55
C ILE A 109 5.97 -6.08 -7.84
N ALA A 110 6.76 -5.20 -8.47
CA ALA A 110 7.54 -5.55 -9.65
C ALA A 110 8.58 -6.63 -9.35
N ALA A 111 9.29 -6.55 -8.22
CA ALA A 111 10.21 -7.57 -7.77
C ALA A 111 9.51 -8.92 -7.55
N TYR A 112 8.37 -8.92 -6.85
CA TYR A 112 7.57 -10.13 -6.65
C TYR A 112 7.13 -10.78 -7.98
N ILE A 113 6.67 -9.98 -8.94
CA ILE A 113 6.30 -10.46 -10.26
C ILE A 113 7.50 -11.08 -10.96
N GLY A 114 8.65 -10.40 -10.94
CA GLY A 114 9.89 -10.90 -11.54
C GLY A 114 10.36 -12.22 -10.94
N ASP A 115 10.20 -12.40 -9.63
CA ASP A 115 10.65 -13.59 -8.91
C ASP A 115 9.68 -14.78 -9.01
N THR A 116 8.37 -14.52 -9.19
CA THR A 116 7.35 -15.58 -9.03
C THR A 116 6.61 -15.92 -10.32
N PHE A 117 6.53 -14.99 -11.30
CA PHE A 117 5.76 -15.23 -12.51
C PHE A 117 6.58 -15.99 -13.55
N SER A 118 5.98 -17.04 -14.12
CA SER A 118 6.52 -17.73 -15.29
C SER A 118 6.42 -16.86 -16.54
N GLY A 119 7.19 -17.20 -17.59
CA GLY A 119 7.11 -16.49 -18.87
C GLY A 119 5.69 -16.46 -19.49
N VAL A 120 4.89 -17.51 -19.27
CA VAL A 120 3.49 -17.55 -19.72
C VAL A 120 2.64 -16.55 -18.94
N GLN A 121 2.82 -16.45 -17.63
CA GLN A 121 2.11 -15.48 -16.80
C GLN A 121 2.52 -14.04 -17.13
N MET A 122 3.81 -13.81 -17.42
CA MET A 122 4.30 -12.50 -17.84
C MET A 122 3.68 -12.08 -19.19
N ALA A 123 3.61 -12.98 -20.18
CA ALA A 123 2.98 -12.71 -21.47
C ALA A 123 1.48 -12.37 -21.29
N ALA A 124 0.75 -13.17 -20.53
CA ALA A 124 -0.65 -12.91 -20.23
C ALA A 124 -0.88 -11.60 -19.46
N LEU A 125 0.03 -11.24 -18.54
CA LEU A 125 -0.01 -9.97 -17.82
C LEU A 125 0.21 -8.79 -18.78
N ALA A 126 1.17 -8.91 -19.69
CA ALA A 126 1.44 -7.87 -20.71
C ALA A 126 0.21 -7.61 -21.60
N GLU A 127 -0.52 -8.65 -22.00
CA GLU A 127 -1.78 -8.51 -22.74
C GLU A 127 -2.84 -7.77 -21.94
N ARG A 128 -2.98 -8.09 -20.64
CA ARG A 128 -3.92 -7.38 -19.76
C ARG A 128 -3.52 -5.93 -19.54
N PHE A 129 -2.24 -5.61 -19.42
CA PHE A 129 -1.77 -4.22 -19.37
C PHE A 129 -2.08 -3.45 -20.66
N ALA A 130 -1.88 -4.06 -21.81
CA ALA A 130 -2.19 -3.44 -23.11
C ALA A 130 -3.70 -3.14 -23.26
N ALA A 131 -4.54 -3.98 -22.68
CA ALA A 131 -6.00 -3.81 -22.70
C ALA A 131 -6.50 -2.83 -21.60
N TYR A 132 -5.70 -2.56 -20.57
CA TYR A 132 -6.11 -1.74 -19.44
C TYR A 132 -6.34 -0.28 -19.85
N ARG A 133 -7.41 0.30 -19.33
CA ARG A 133 -7.71 1.73 -19.49
C ARG A 133 -7.92 2.33 -18.10
N LEU A 134 -7.15 3.39 -17.82
CA LEU A 134 -7.38 4.19 -16.63
C LEU A 134 -8.81 4.76 -16.67
N PRO A 135 -9.46 4.88 -15.51
CA PRO A 135 -10.70 5.63 -15.41
C PRO A 135 -10.44 7.08 -15.85
N VAL A 136 -11.12 7.52 -16.88
CA VAL A 136 -10.91 8.86 -17.48
C VAL A 136 -11.86 9.89 -16.87
N ASP A 137 -12.78 9.43 -16.02
CA ASP A 137 -13.92 10.24 -15.58
C ASP A 137 -13.79 10.62 -14.10
N PRO A 138 -13.70 11.94 -13.78
CA PRO A 138 -13.78 12.43 -12.41
C PRO A 138 -15.08 12.03 -11.68
N GLN A 139 -16.12 11.62 -12.43
CA GLN A 139 -17.40 11.18 -11.88
C GLN A 139 -17.40 9.71 -11.46
N GLY A 140 -16.26 9.02 -11.55
CA GLY A 140 -16.08 7.70 -10.98
C GLY A 140 -16.61 6.54 -11.83
N THR A 141 -16.73 6.74 -13.16
CA THR A 141 -17.01 5.62 -14.07
C THR A 141 -15.99 4.50 -13.84
N PRO A 142 -16.43 3.26 -13.58
CA PRO A 142 -15.51 2.16 -13.33
C PRO A 142 -14.52 2.04 -14.48
N GLY A 143 -13.23 1.98 -14.12
CA GLY A 143 -12.17 1.69 -15.07
C GLY A 143 -12.24 0.25 -15.57
N SER A 144 -11.25 -0.13 -16.37
CA SER A 144 -11.03 -1.53 -16.66
C SER A 144 -10.71 -2.30 -15.38
N LEU A 145 -11.06 -3.58 -15.36
CA LEU A 145 -10.63 -4.46 -14.27
C LEU A 145 -9.10 -4.42 -14.14
N CYS A 146 -8.61 -4.36 -12.92
CA CYS A 146 -7.18 -4.35 -12.63
C CYS A 146 -6.46 -5.49 -13.38
N PRO A 147 -5.36 -5.22 -14.10
CA PRO A 147 -4.63 -6.24 -14.87
C PRO A 147 -4.11 -7.40 -14.03
N LEU A 148 -3.94 -7.19 -12.72
CA LEU A 148 -3.51 -8.20 -11.77
C LEU A 148 -4.65 -9.07 -11.24
N ASN A 149 -5.89 -8.81 -11.65
CA ASN A 149 -7.03 -9.66 -11.33
C ASN A 149 -7.13 -10.80 -12.35
N GLU A 150 -7.04 -12.02 -11.87
CA GLU A 150 -7.21 -13.24 -12.67
C GLU A 150 -8.40 -14.05 -12.12
N ASN A 151 -9.49 -14.06 -12.85
CA ASN A 151 -10.70 -14.83 -12.47
C ASN A 151 -11.22 -14.50 -11.05
N GLY A 152 -11.22 -13.22 -10.69
CA GLY A 152 -11.67 -12.76 -9.37
C GLY A 152 -10.60 -12.82 -8.26
N LEU A 153 -9.40 -13.29 -8.57
CA LEU A 153 -8.29 -13.38 -7.61
C LEU A 153 -7.18 -12.41 -7.99
N CYS A 154 -6.56 -11.80 -7.00
CA CYS A 154 -5.40 -10.93 -7.20
C CYS A 154 -4.13 -11.79 -7.32
N SER A 155 -3.45 -11.73 -8.48
CA SER A 155 -2.23 -12.51 -8.74
C SER A 155 -1.03 -12.07 -7.88
N VAL A 156 -1.09 -10.89 -7.29
CA VAL A 156 -0.09 -10.34 -6.36
C VAL A 156 -0.65 -10.15 -4.94
N TYR A 157 -1.59 -10.99 -4.52
CA TYR A 157 -2.35 -10.81 -3.27
C TYR A 157 -1.44 -10.61 -2.04
N GLU A 158 -0.31 -11.32 -1.98
CA GLU A 158 0.62 -11.24 -0.85
C GLU A 158 1.32 -9.88 -0.74
N VAL A 159 1.60 -9.25 -1.87
CA VAL A 159 2.27 -7.96 -1.98
C VAL A 159 1.36 -6.84 -2.52
N ARG A 160 0.03 -7.08 -2.56
CA ARG A 160 -0.93 -6.10 -3.07
C ARG A 160 -0.78 -4.75 -2.37
N PRO A 161 -1.08 -3.64 -3.07
CA PRO A 161 -0.98 -2.29 -2.53
C PRO A 161 -1.68 -2.12 -1.19
N PHE A 162 -1.14 -1.26 -0.36
CA PHE A 162 -1.69 -0.96 0.95
C PHE A 162 -3.12 -0.38 0.84
N ASN A 163 -3.36 0.48 -0.15
CA ASN A 163 -4.70 0.98 -0.44
C ASN A 163 -5.69 -0.14 -0.79
N CYS A 164 -5.26 -1.23 -1.44
CA CYS A 164 -6.11 -2.41 -1.64
C CYS A 164 -6.36 -3.20 -0.34
N ARG A 165 -5.44 -3.13 0.64
CA ARG A 165 -5.58 -3.83 1.93
C ARG A 165 -6.50 -3.12 2.90
N ARG A 166 -6.54 -1.78 2.85
CA ARG A 166 -7.34 -0.98 3.76
C ARG A 166 -8.83 -1.02 3.47
N PHE A 167 -9.18 -1.17 2.20
CA PHE A 167 -10.57 -1.07 1.76
C PHE A 167 -11.38 -2.27 2.21
N HIS A 168 -12.34 -2.03 3.09
CA HIS A 168 -13.27 -3.03 3.59
C HIS A 168 -14.68 -2.47 3.56
N SER A 169 -15.56 -3.08 2.75
CA SER A 169 -16.94 -2.67 2.64
C SER A 169 -17.83 -3.41 3.64
N LEU A 170 -18.85 -2.70 4.12
CA LEU A 170 -19.94 -3.26 4.94
C LEU A 170 -21.14 -3.64 4.08
N ASP A 171 -21.14 -3.31 2.78
CA ASP A 171 -22.25 -3.59 1.87
C ASP A 171 -21.76 -4.08 0.49
N VAL A 172 -21.88 -5.37 0.26
CA VAL A 172 -21.52 -5.98 -1.02
C VAL A 172 -22.37 -5.47 -2.19
N ARG A 173 -23.67 -5.15 -1.93
CA ARG A 173 -24.57 -4.66 -3.00
C ARG A 173 -24.18 -3.27 -3.48
N ALA A 174 -23.67 -2.43 -2.58
CA ALA A 174 -23.10 -1.14 -2.95
C ALA A 174 -21.85 -1.32 -3.83
N CYS A 175 -20.98 -2.27 -3.49
CA CYS A 175 -19.81 -2.62 -4.30
C CYS A 175 -20.22 -3.16 -5.68
N GLU A 176 -21.24 -4.01 -5.76
CA GLU A 176 -21.77 -4.54 -7.03
C GLU A 176 -22.34 -3.44 -7.92
N ARG A 177 -23.08 -2.50 -7.35
CA ARG A 177 -23.61 -1.34 -8.10
C ARG A 177 -22.46 -0.47 -8.62
N TYR A 178 -21.47 -0.17 -7.79
CA TYR A 178 -20.31 0.58 -8.24
C TYR A 178 -19.60 -0.13 -9.39
N PHE A 179 -19.36 -1.42 -9.26
CA PHE A 179 -18.72 -2.24 -10.29
C PHE A 179 -19.48 -2.23 -11.63
N ARG A 180 -20.83 -2.28 -11.59
CA ARG A 180 -21.66 -2.38 -12.80
C ARG A 180 -22.04 -1.03 -13.40
N GLU A 181 -22.28 -0.04 -12.57
CA GLU A 181 -22.98 1.20 -12.95
C GLU A 181 -22.14 2.45 -12.72
N GLY A 182 -20.99 2.33 -12.07
CA GLY A 182 -20.15 3.48 -11.72
C GLY A 182 -20.76 4.38 -10.64
N ILE A 183 -21.86 3.95 -10.02
CA ILE A 183 -22.54 4.75 -9.00
C ILE A 183 -21.79 4.61 -7.69
N LEU A 184 -21.04 5.66 -7.32
CA LEU A 184 -20.41 5.71 -6.00
C LEU A 184 -21.49 5.63 -4.91
N PRO A 185 -21.28 4.79 -3.89
CA PRO A 185 -22.17 4.76 -2.74
C PRO A 185 -22.28 6.16 -2.14
N SER A 186 -23.51 6.60 -1.85
CA SER A 186 -23.78 7.91 -1.23
C SER A 186 -23.21 8.05 0.19
N GLU A 187 -22.91 6.93 0.82
CA GLU A 187 -22.23 6.86 2.12
C GLU A 187 -20.99 5.99 1.96
N ARG A 188 -19.88 6.42 2.57
CA ARG A 188 -18.69 5.57 2.66
C ARG A 188 -19.03 4.34 3.47
N MET A 189 -19.15 3.21 2.79
CA MET A 189 -19.41 1.90 3.41
C MET A 189 -18.16 1.31 4.05
N GLU A 190 -17.10 2.11 4.19
CA GLU A 190 -15.89 1.70 4.88
C GLU A 190 -16.11 1.58 6.39
N GLU A 191 -15.49 0.61 6.98
CA GLU A 191 -15.45 0.45 8.42
C GLU A 191 -14.58 1.59 9.03
N PRO A 192 -15.19 2.52 9.81
CA PRO A 192 -14.54 3.78 10.19
C PRO A 192 -13.27 3.57 11.04
N ASN A 193 -13.27 2.59 11.96
CA ASN A 193 -12.10 2.33 12.80
C ASN A 193 -10.90 1.83 11.99
N ARG A 194 -11.15 1.12 10.88
CA ARG A 194 -10.09 0.67 9.98
C ARG A 194 -9.52 1.83 9.18
N ALA A 195 -10.37 2.76 8.74
CA ALA A 195 -9.95 3.95 8.03
C ALA A 195 -9.08 4.87 8.92
N ASP A 196 -9.51 5.13 10.17
CA ASP A 196 -8.75 5.96 11.12
C ASP A 196 -7.39 5.33 11.46
N ARG A 197 -7.38 4.02 11.70
CA ARG A 197 -6.14 3.29 12.03
C ARG A 197 -5.22 3.14 10.82
N PHE A 198 -5.77 3.09 9.61
CA PHE A 198 -4.98 3.16 8.41
C PHE A 198 -4.15 4.46 8.37
N GLY A 199 -4.77 5.61 8.62
CA GLY A 199 -4.08 6.89 8.68
C GLY A 199 -2.88 6.88 9.63
N PHE A 200 -3.04 6.25 10.81
CA PHE A 200 -1.96 6.06 11.77
C PHE A 200 -0.78 5.26 11.19
N PHE A 201 -1.06 4.11 10.59
CA PHE A 201 -0.03 3.26 10.01
C PHE A 201 0.68 3.95 8.84
N TRP A 202 -0.10 4.62 7.98
CA TRP A 202 0.42 5.33 6.83
C TRP A 202 1.36 6.45 7.21
N GLN A 203 1.00 7.29 8.17
CA GLN A 203 1.84 8.39 8.63
C GLN A 203 3.16 7.91 9.24
N SER A 204 3.14 6.80 9.97
CA SER A 204 4.37 6.21 10.50
C SER A 204 5.27 5.68 9.38
N ALA A 205 4.67 5.05 8.37
CA ALA A 205 5.38 4.56 7.21
C ALA A 205 5.99 5.71 6.39
N ASP A 206 5.23 6.78 6.18
CA ASP A 206 5.66 7.98 5.48
C ASP A 206 6.93 8.58 6.10
N VAL A 207 6.95 8.74 7.42
CA VAL A 207 8.15 9.20 8.15
C VAL A 207 9.34 8.27 7.92
N ALA A 208 9.14 6.95 7.97
CA ALA A 208 10.22 6.00 7.75
C ALA A 208 10.72 6.02 6.30
N PHE A 209 9.83 6.04 5.32
CA PHE A 209 10.20 6.05 3.91
C PHE A 209 10.89 7.35 3.50
N MET A 210 10.40 8.51 3.95
CA MET A 210 11.09 9.79 3.76
C MET A 210 12.50 9.78 4.37
N ALA A 211 12.67 9.20 5.55
CA ALA A 211 13.98 9.09 6.20
C ALA A 211 14.95 8.17 5.42
N LEU A 212 14.42 7.20 4.68
CA LEU A 212 15.18 6.35 3.77
C LEU A 212 15.50 7.04 2.42
N GLY A 213 14.99 8.25 2.20
CA GLY A 213 15.13 8.98 0.94
C GLY A 213 14.21 8.45 -0.17
N LEU A 214 13.15 7.73 0.20
CA LEU A 214 12.15 7.25 -0.73
C LEU A 214 11.06 8.31 -0.92
N GLU A 215 10.63 8.47 -2.15
CA GLU A 215 9.51 9.35 -2.49
C GLU A 215 8.19 8.72 -2.02
N THR A 216 7.34 9.54 -1.39
CA THR A 216 6.04 9.12 -0.84
C THR A 216 4.86 9.78 -1.54
N SER A 217 5.09 10.40 -2.71
CA SER A 217 4.02 10.95 -3.56
C SER A 217 3.04 9.85 -3.99
N ASP A 218 1.77 10.20 -4.06
CA ASP A 218 0.74 9.32 -4.60
C ASP A 218 0.93 9.13 -6.11
N LEU A 219 1.14 7.89 -6.51
CA LEU A 219 1.30 7.48 -7.90
C LEU A 219 0.11 6.63 -8.34
N ASP A 220 -0.36 6.81 -9.56
CA ASP A 220 -1.31 5.89 -10.15
C ASP A 220 -0.70 4.49 -10.26
N PHE A 221 -1.33 3.50 -9.63
CA PHE A 221 -0.76 2.17 -9.42
C PHE A 221 -0.28 1.49 -10.71
N ILE A 222 -1.12 1.43 -11.73
CA ILE A 222 -0.76 0.66 -12.94
C ILE A 222 0.34 1.36 -13.75
N PRO A 223 0.31 2.69 -13.98
CA PRO A 223 1.45 3.41 -14.54
C PRO A 223 2.74 3.23 -13.74
N ALA A 224 2.69 3.35 -12.42
CA ALA A 224 3.86 3.16 -11.57
C ALA A 224 4.42 1.73 -11.66
N LEU A 225 3.56 0.72 -11.66
CA LEU A 225 3.97 -0.66 -11.82
C LEU A 225 4.61 -0.93 -13.19
N LEU A 226 4.08 -0.35 -14.26
CA LEU A 226 4.66 -0.46 -15.60
C LEU A 226 6.07 0.14 -15.65
N ILE A 227 6.28 1.32 -15.03
CA ILE A 227 7.62 1.92 -14.89
C ILE A 227 8.54 0.96 -14.13
N ALA A 228 8.11 0.46 -12.97
CA ALA A 228 8.91 -0.43 -12.14
C ALA A 228 9.27 -1.76 -12.85
N LEU A 229 8.42 -2.28 -13.71
CA LEU A 229 8.68 -3.50 -14.49
C LEU A 229 9.57 -3.28 -15.71
N SER A 230 9.55 -2.08 -16.29
CA SER A 230 10.34 -1.75 -17.49
C SER A 230 11.78 -1.32 -17.18
N GLU A 231 12.06 -0.90 -15.93
CA GLU A 231 13.35 -0.36 -15.51
C GLU A 231 14.04 -1.33 -14.53
N PRO A 232 14.95 -2.19 -14.98
CA PRO A 232 15.57 -3.24 -14.15
C PRO A 232 16.25 -2.70 -12.89
N ASP A 233 16.85 -1.49 -12.98
CA ASP A 233 17.58 -0.85 -11.89
C ASP A 233 16.75 0.23 -11.16
N ALA A 234 15.43 0.24 -11.33
CA ALA A 234 14.55 1.27 -10.81
C ALA A 234 14.73 1.52 -9.30
N ALA A 235 14.87 0.46 -8.51
CA ALA A 235 15.09 0.60 -7.06
C ALA A 235 16.42 1.29 -6.72
N SER A 236 17.50 1.00 -7.46
CA SER A 236 18.81 1.66 -7.27
C SER A 236 18.74 3.13 -7.65
N ARG A 237 18.19 3.42 -8.81
CA ARG A 237 18.07 4.77 -9.36
C ARG A 237 17.19 5.65 -8.46
N LEU A 238 16.07 5.12 -7.97
CA LEU A 238 15.23 5.82 -7.01
C LEU A 238 15.99 6.15 -5.71
N LEU A 239 16.74 5.19 -5.17
CA LEU A 239 17.54 5.39 -3.96
C LEU A 239 18.70 6.37 -4.17
N ASP A 240 19.12 6.58 -5.40
CA ASP A 240 20.13 7.58 -5.81
C ASP A 240 19.48 8.96 -6.11
N GLY A 241 18.15 9.09 -5.90
CA GLY A 241 17.41 10.35 -6.01
C GLY A 241 16.89 10.67 -7.41
N GLU A 242 16.83 9.66 -8.30
CA GLU A 242 16.30 9.87 -9.65
C GLU A 242 14.75 9.90 -9.63
N ALA A 243 14.17 10.89 -10.30
CA ALA A 243 12.72 11.06 -10.38
C ALA A 243 12.09 10.16 -11.47
N LEU A 244 12.05 8.85 -11.22
CA LEU A 244 11.62 7.86 -12.21
C LEU A 244 10.11 7.85 -12.45
N PHE A 245 9.31 8.16 -11.43
CA PHE A 245 7.87 7.96 -11.44
C PHE A 245 7.07 9.20 -11.84
N CYS A 246 7.71 10.25 -12.38
CA CYS A 246 7.02 11.50 -12.78
C CYS A 246 5.81 11.27 -13.70
N GLY A 247 5.87 10.27 -14.58
CA GLY A 247 4.78 9.94 -15.50
C GLY A 247 3.59 9.19 -14.83
N ALA A 248 3.73 8.83 -13.56
CA ALA A 248 2.69 8.13 -12.80
C ALA A 248 2.12 8.98 -11.65
N ILE A 249 2.54 10.23 -11.47
CA ILE A 249 2.05 11.10 -10.41
C ILE A 249 0.55 11.29 -10.56
N HIS A 250 -0.19 11.02 -9.49
CA HIS A 250 -1.64 11.22 -9.47
C HIS A 250 -1.99 12.73 -9.52
N PRO A 251 -2.94 13.16 -10.35
CA PRO A 251 -3.20 14.60 -10.56
C PRO A 251 -3.65 15.39 -9.33
N GLU A 252 -4.08 14.70 -8.28
CA GLU A 252 -4.53 15.31 -7.01
C GLU A 252 -3.45 15.28 -5.90
N SER A 253 -2.24 14.82 -6.21
CA SER A 253 -1.12 14.70 -5.26
C SER A 253 -0.26 15.96 -5.18
#